data_569fd3ca0dd544e049251b855de81174
#
_entry.id   569fd3ca0dd544e049251b855de81174
#
_cell.length_a   1.000
_cell.length_b   1.000
_cell.length_c   1.000
_cell.angle_alpha   90.00
_cell.angle_beta   90.00
_cell.angle_gamma   90.00
#
_symmetry.space_group_name_H-M   'P 1'
#
loop_
_entity.id
_entity.type
_entity.pdbx_description
1 polymer ?
#
loop_
_entity_poly.entity_id
_entity_poly.type
_entity_poly.pdbx_seq_one_letter_code
_entity_poly.pdbx_strand_id
1 'polypeptide(L)'
;MNEINDNLNKKINEFLQKLDNVYLSIDIDSLDGEKYVGTGYPEKDGFDLDQLKRFIKNIMKSGKVIRSDLVEINPSLDKNNLTVNAGSEILKVILGNRNV
;
A
#
# COMPACT_ATOMS: atom_id res chain seq x y z
N MET A 1 18.43 1.02 1.88
CA MET A 1 16.98 1.00 1.52
C MET A 1 16.59 -0.28 0.84
N ASN A 2 17.33 -0.71 -0.19
CA ASN A 2 16.98 -1.95 -0.91
C ASN A 2 17.08 -3.20 -0.03
N GLU A 3 18.09 -3.27 0.85
CA GLU A 3 18.25 -4.40 1.76
C GLU A 3 17.09 -4.52 2.75
N ILE A 4 16.61 -3.40 3.28
CA ILE A 4 15.46 -3.38 4.19
C ILE A 4 14.21 -3.83 3.46
N ASN A 5 13.99 -3.34 2.24
CA ASN A 5 12.84 -3.71 1.42
C ASN A 5 12.88 -5.20 1.04
N ASP A 6 14.04 -5.72 0.68
CA ASP A 6 14.22 -7.12 0.32
C ASP A 6 13.97 -8.04 1.53
N ASN A 7 14.47 -7.66 2.71
CA ASN A 7 14.21 -8.39 3.94
C ASN A 7 12.73 -8.41 4.30
N LEU A 8 12.08 -7.27 4.18
CA LEU A 8 10.65 -7.15 4.49
C LEU A 8 9.82 -7.98 3.50
N ASN A 9 10.14 -7.93 2.21
CA ASN A 9 9.48 -8.74 1.20
C ASN A 9 9.66 -10.22 1.47
N LYS A 10 10.84 -10.64 1.89
CA LYS A 10 11.10 -12.04 2.23
C LYS A 10 10.24 -12.50 3.40
N LYS A 11 10.14 -11.69 4.46
CA LYS A 11 9.30 -11.99 5.63
C LYS A 11 7.83 -12.04 5.25
N ILE A 12 7.37 -11.13 4.42
CA ILE A 12 6.00 -11.11 3.92
C ILE A 12 5.72 -12.38 3.12
N ASN A 13 6.61 -12.79 2.24
CA ASN A 13 6.43 -13.99 1.43
C ASN A 13 6.40 -15.25 2.31
N GLU A 14 7.26 -15.35 3.31
CA GLU A 14 7.25 -16.46 4.26
C GLU A 14 5.92 -16.53 5.02
N PHE A 15 5.38 -15.39 5.42
CA PHE A 15 4.09 -15.31 6.09
C PHE A 15 2.95 -15.72 5.15
N LEU A 16 2.96 -15.22 3.92
CA LEU A 16 1.92 -15.53 2.93
C LEU A 16 1.85 -17.01 2.58
N GLN A 17 2.99 -17.70 2.59
CA GLN A 17 3.03 -19.14 2.31
C GLN A 17 2.20 -19.97 3.29
N LYS A 18 2.01 -19.47 4.50
CA LYS A 18 1.25 -20.14 5.55
C LYS A 18 -0.25 -19.90 5.48
N LEU A 19 -0.70 -19.02 4.58
CA LEU A 19 -2.08 -18.57 4.50
C LEU A 19 -2.73 -19.07 3.22
N ASP A 20 -4.03 -19.34 3.28
CA ASP A 20 -4.83 -19.71 2.11
C ASP A 20 -5.49 -18.47 1.49
N ASN A 21 -6.03 -17.59 2.33
CA ASN A 21 -6.73 -16.39 1.91
C ASN A 21 -6.22 -15.18 2.68
N VAL A 22 -6.12 -14.05 2.01
CA VAL A 22 -5.61 -12.80 2.58
C VAL A 22 -6.61 -11.68 2.35
N TYR A 23 -6.87 -10.92 3.41
CA TYR A 23 -7.52 -9.62 3.34
C TYR A 23 -6.43 -8.56 3.42
N LEU A 24 -6.30 -7.73 2.39
CA LEU A 24 -5.31 -6.66 2.34
C LEU A 24 -5.97 -5.31 2.63
N SER A 25 -5.68 -4.75 3.79
CA SER A 25 -6.14 -3.41 4.16
C SER A 25 -4.96 -2.45 4.11
N ILE A 26 -5.11 -1.38 3.36
CA ILE A 26 -4.06 -0.38 3.17
C ILE A 26 -4.53 0.94 3.77
N ASP A 27 -3.81 1.39 4.78
CA ASP A 27 -4.02 2.70 5.38
C ASP A 27 -3.12 3.71 4.67
N ILE A 28 -3.71 4.79 4.14
CA ILE A 28 -2.95 5.81 3.42
C ILE A 28 -1.94 6.50 4.33
N ASP A 29 -2.13 6.44 5.65
CA ASP A 29 -1.18 6.98 6.63
C ASP A 29 0.17 6.25 6.60
N SER A 30 0.26 5.09 5.96
CA SER A 30 1.54 4.40 5.77
C SER A 30 2.49 5.16 4.85
N LEU A 31 1.98 6.07 4.02
CA LEU A 31 2.78 6.96 3.19
C LEU A 31 3.37 8.09 4.03
N ASP A 32 4.47 8.68 3.54
CA ASP A 32 5.12 9.80 4.19
C ASP A 32 4.15 10.99 4.33
N GLY A 33 3.80 11.33 5.57
CA GLY A 33 2.84 12.38 5.88
C GLY A 33 3.33 13.79 5.62
N GLU A 34 4.62 14.01 5.38
CA GLU A 34 5.11 15.33 4.97
C GLU A 34 4.67 15.67 3.55
N LYS A 35 4.53 14.66 2.70
CA LYS A 35 4.11 14.82 1.30
C LYS A 35 2.63 14.52 1.11
N TYR A 36 2.14 13.46 1.75
CA TYR A 36 0.77 12.97 1.59
C TYR A 36 -0.06 13.34 2.82
N VAL A 37 -0.62 14.55 2.79
CA VAL A 37 -1.31 15.14 3.95
C VAL A 37 -2.83 14.93 3.93
N GLY A 38 -3.38 14.28 2.91
CA GLY A 38 -4.81 14.07 2.73
C GLY A 38 -5.38 12.96 3.61
N THR A 39 -5.05 12.99 4.89
CA THR A 39 -5.51 12.02 5.89
C THR A 39 -5.66 12.70 7.23
N GLY A 40 -6.47 12.12 8.13
CA GLY A 40 -6.69 12.67 9.45
C GLY A 40 -5.46 12.62 10.36
N TYR A 41 -4.47 11.79 10.06
CA TYR A 41 -3.32 11.56 10.92
C TYR A 41 -2.02 11.36 10.13
N PRO A 42 -1.51 12.43 9.46
CA PRO A 42 -0.25 12.29 8.70
C PRO A 42 0.92 11.97 9.62
N GLU A 43 1.69 10.97 9.25
CA GLU A 43 2.87 10.52 10.01
C GLU A 43 4.13 10.75 9.21
N LYS A 44 5.20 11.21 9.86
CA LYS A 44 6.50 11.40 9.22
C LYS A 44 7.20 10.05 8.99
N ASP A 45 8.13 10.04 8.06
CA ASP A 45 9.01 8.90 7.78
C ASP A 45 8.27 7.63 7.33
N GLY A 46 7.11 7.80 6.71
CA GLY A 46 6.40 6.70 6.09
C GLY A 46 7.04 6.28 4.76
N PHE A 47 6.42 5.31 4.12
CA PHE A 47 6.84 4.85 2.80
C PHE A 47 6.70 5.94 1.75
N ASP A 48 7.59 5.98 0.78
CA ASP A 48 7.27 6.68 -0.46
C ASP A 48 6.28 5.81 -1.28
N LEU A 49 5.64 6.44 -2.25
CA LEU A 49 4.60 5.78 -3.03
C LEU A 49 5.14 4.57 -3.80
N ASP A 50 6.32 4.68 -4.38
CA ASP A 50 6.90 3.58 -5.16
C ASP A 50 7.23 2.37 -4.28
N GLN A 51 7.75 2.60 -3.07
CA GLN A 51 7.99 1.53 -2.10
C GLN A 51 6.70 0.81 -1.74
N LEU A 52 5.66 1.55 -1.41
CA LEU A 52 4.37 0.97 -1.03
C LEU A 52 3.76 0.20 -2.21
N LYS A 53 3.82 0.74 -3.40
CA LYS A 53 3.33 0.05 -4.61
C LYS A 53 4.05 -1.27 -4.85
N ARG A 54 5.36 -1.32 -4.61
CA ARG A 54 6.15 -2.55 -4.76
C ARG A 54 5.74 -3.62 -3.74
N PHE A 55 5.54 -3.23 -2.49
CA PHE A 55 5.05 -4.15 -1.45
C PHE A 55 3.68 -4.71 -1.81
N ILE A 56 2.76 -3.84 -2.21
CA ILE A 56 1.40 -4.26 -2.58
C ILE A 56 1.45 -5.21 -3.78
N LYS A 57 2.22 -4.88 -4.79
CA LYS A 57 2.38 -5.72 -5.98
C LYS A 57 2.91 -7.11 -5.60
N ASN A 58 3.90 -7.16 -4.72
CA ASN A 58 4.45 -8.41 -4.23
C ASN A 58 3.38 -9.26 -3.52
N ILE A 59 2.59 -8.63 -2.66
CA ILE A 59 1.51 -9.32 -1.94
C ILE A 59 0.45 -9.83 -2.94
N MET A 60 0.07 -9.01 -3.90
CA MET A 60 -0.93 -9.38 -4.91
C MET A 60 -0.47 -10.53 -5.79
N LYS A 61 0.83 -10.64 -6.07
CA LYS A 61 1.39 -11.75 -6.86
C LYS A 61 1.23 -13.11 -6.20
N SER A 62 0.99 -13.16 -4.89
CA SER A 62 0.74 -14.43 -4.19
C SER A 62 -0.52 -15.13 -4.71
N GLY A 63 -1.44 -14.39 -5.31
CA GLY A 63 -2.75 -14.89 -5.74
C GLY A 63 -3.69 -15.20 -4.60
N LYS A 64 -3.35 -14.83 -3.38
CA LYS A 64 -4.11 -15.18 -2.16
C LYS A 64 -5.03 -14.07 -1.67
N VAL A 65 -4.89 -12.85 -2.21
CA VAL A 65 -5.70 -11.71 -1.78
C VAL A 65 -7.11 -11.84 -2.35
N ILE A 66 -8.07 -12.05 -1.45
CA ILE A 66 -9.49 -12.21 -1.83
C ILE A 66 -10.30 -10.94 -1.66
N ARG A 67 -9.80 -10.01 -0.85
CA ARG A 67 -10.45 -8.72 -0.58
C ARG A 67 -9.40 -7.69 -0.24
N SER A 68 -9.64 -6.46 -0.69
CA SER A 68 -8.76 -5.32 -0.39
C SER A 68 -9.58 -4.10 -0.07
N ASP A 69 -9.04 -3.24 0.79
CA ASP A 69 -9.55 -1.89 0.95
C ASP A 69 -8.40 -0.89 1.06
N LEU A 70 -8.74 0.36 0.83
CA LEU A 70 -7.85 1.50 0.99
C LEU A 70 -8.60 2.53 1.82
N VAL A 71 -8.06 2.86 2.98
CA VAL A 71 -8.77 3.64 4.00
C VAL A 71 -8.00 4.89 4.39
N GLU A 72 -8.69 5.79 5.08
CA GLU A 72 -8.16 6.99 5.72
C GLU A 72 -7.76 8.12 4.75
N ILE A 73 -8.21 8.09 3.49
CA ILE A 73 -8.05 9.24 2.59
C ILE A 73 -9.11 10.29 2.96
N ASN A 74 -8.64 11.50 3.22
CA ASN A 74 -9.51 12.65 3.42
C ASN A 74 -9.18 13.72 2.38
N PRO A 75 -9.95 13.80 1.28
CA PRO A 75 -9.66 14.73 0.19
C PRO A 75 -9.67 16.20 0.62
N SER A 76 -10.47 16.54 1.63
CA SER A 76 -10.56 17.92 2.09
C SER A 76 -9.28 18.43 2.76
N LEU A 77 -8.43 17.51 3.23
CA LEU A 77 -7.14 17.82 3.85
C LEU A 77 -5.98 17.72 2.86
N ASP A 78 -6.24 17.27 1.64
CA ASP A 78 -5.19 17.02 0.66
C ASP A 78 -4.59 18.32 0.12
N LYS A 79 -3.37 18.20 -0.39
CA LYS A 79 -2.66 19.31 -1.01
C LYS A 79 -2.31 18.93 -2.45
N ASN A 80 -2.79 19.71 -3.41
CA ASN A 80 -2.56 19.48 -4.84
C ASN A 80 -3.01 18.08 -5.30
N ASN A 81 -3.98 17.49 -4.62
CA ASN A 81 -4.48 16.14 -4.91
C ASN A 81 -3.40 15.04 -4.84
N LEU A 82 -2.29 15.27 -4.14
CA LEU A 82 -1.20 14.30 -4.05
C LEU A 82 -1.63 13.00 -3.40
N THR A 83 -2.38 13.08 -2.29
CA THR A 83 -2.85 11.90 -1.56
C THR A 83 -3.92 11.14 -2.35
N VAL A 84 -4.87 11.87 -2.93
CA VAL A 84 -5.92 11.26 -3.76
C VAL A 84 -5.30 10.56 -4.97
N ASN A 85 -4.33 11.19 -5.63
CA ASN A 85 -3.64 10.60 -6.77
C ASN A 85 -2.81 9.37 -6.35
N ALA A 86 -2.17 9.42 -5.19
CA ALA A 86 -1.46 8.27 -4.64
C ALA A 86 -2.42 7.09 -4.41
N GLY A 87 -3.58 7.35 -3.83
CA GLY A 87 -4.62 6.34 -3.66
C GLY A 87 -5.07 5.72 -4.97
N SER A 88 -5.25 6.52 -6.00
CA SER A 88 -5.58 6.05 -7.33
C SER A 88 -4.51 5.12 -7.90
N GLU A 89 -3.24 5.48 -7.73
CA GLU A 89 -2.12 4.64 -8.17
C GLU A 89 -2.07 3.31 -7.43
N ILE A 90 -2.34 3.31 -6.12
CA ILE A 90 -2.42 2.10 -5.32
C ILE A 90 -3.53 1.19 -5.82
N LEU A 91 -4.71 1.74 -6.06
CA LEU A 91 -5.85 0.96 -6.57
C LEU A 91 -5.53 0.34 -7.94
N LYS A 92 -4.83 1.04 -8.80
CA LYS A 92 -4.41 0.50 -10.10
C LYS A 92 -3.49 -0.71 -9.94
N VAL A 93 -2.58 -0.69 -8.97
CA VAL A 93 -1.71 -1.83 -8.68
C VAL A 93 -2.53 -3.03 -8.24
N ILE A 94 -3.49 -2.84 -7.35
CA ILE A 94 -4.34 -3.91 -6.84
C ILE A 94 -5.16 -4.52 -7.99
N LEU A 95 -5.84 -3.67 -8.77
CA LEU A 95 -6.72 -4.12 -9.85
C LEU A 95 -5.95 -4.77 -11.00
N GLY A 96 -4.76 -4.25 -11.31
CA GLY A 96 -3.92 -4.79 -12.38
C GLY A 96 -3.31 -6.15 -12.07
N ASN A 97 -3.29 -6.56 -10.80
CA ASN A 97 -2.71 -7.83 -10.37
C ASN A 97 -3.76 -8.85 -9.90
N ARG A 98 -5.05 -8.54 -10.06
CA ARG A 98 -6.10 -9.50 -9.75
C ARG A 98 -6.19 -10.54 -10.86
N ASN A 99 -6.26 -11.81 -10.45
CA ASN A 99 -6.66 -12.89 -11.34
C ASN A 99 -8.17 -12.84 -11.52
N VAL A 100 -8.58 -12.43 -12.69
CA VAL A 100 -9.99 -12.36 -13.03
C VAL A 100 -10.34 -13.54 -13.94
#